data_af6ce03b58f3b124cb3f13cb0ff2c9d6
#
_entry.id   af6ce03b58f3b124cb3f13cb0ff2c9d6
#
_cell.length_a   1.000
_cell.length_b   1.000
_cell.length_c   1.000
_cell.angle_alpha   90.00
_cell.angle_beta   90.00
_cell.angle_gamma   90.00
#
_symmetry.space_group_name_H-M   'P 1'
#
loop_
_entity.id
_entity.type
_entity.pdbx_description
1 polymer ?
#
loop_
_entity_poly.entity_id
_entity_poly.type
_entity_poly.pdbx_seq_one_letter_code
_entity_poly.pdbx_strand_id
1 'polypeptide(L)'
;MEISIDVLIADSRLAFVQGRYNESLKLADEALKVDENNSDAHQCAGNAYMSKQDYDNAIEHYKIAVENDADNGDRYFNLGYAYATSNQPVKALEMFAKADEIGCSPNVVGQLYKIMGMLCFDLHRYNDAIINLIKSEKVVGIDMDVLQRKALSYSMSGQTSNGIEVANQMKLLAPTEYLGYRIAFNILLQEERLEEAEKELDRAERFAKPVKELFFDWVAYENARYELDGDKEHLYLAIDKIFEGLCVVEPEVNSIVDSYINAAEIYIQLENSNMALKCINAAENPINSFNEGFSVKQLTELETKPVVKPGQREIDIAVETVRRKYGEQKIERYGREMAAKARRNSPDLEKNMTPIAQNHESDYSKLDVDVNPVYSQEKTEHIYRLYVAAYTIVKDNEHIKVYASKLANSSDPQSKYIGKYSLIKALKDEGYPKADEEYRDFLTYLRNEMIKDPTDLLALTFRIQCHIDLGEFEEAEKLADLLSDEMRKPILEQIKTAQSGGEV
;
A
#
# COMPACT_ATOMS: atom_id res chain seq x y z
N MET A 1 -16.99 -59.22 -17.10
CA MET A 1 -16.24 -58.41 -18.09
C MET A 1 -15.32 -57.51 -17.30
N GLU A 2 -14.03 -57.73 -17.35
CA GLU A 2 -13.09 -56.78 -16.76
C GLU A 2 -13.17 -55.47 -17.59
N ILE A 3 -13.43 -54.34 -16.88
CA ILE A 3 -13.45 -53.03 -17.51
C ILE A 3 -12.02 -52.72 -17.92
N SER A 4 -11.83 -52.31 -19.20
CA SER A 4 -10.50 -51.90 -19.69
C SER A 4 -10.00 -50.70 -18.89
N ILE A 5 -8.67 -50.65 -18.63
CA ILE A 5 -8.03 -49.52 -17.95
C ILE A 5 -8.29 -48.21 -18.66
N ASP A 6 -8.32 -48.20 -20.00
CA ASP A 6 -8.60 -47.01 -20.79
C ASP A 6 -10.01 -46.45 -20.54
N VAL A 7 -10.98 -47.34 -20.31
CA VAL A 7 -12.36 -46.93 -19.96
C VAL A 7 -12.41 -46.32 -18.56
N LEU A 8 -11.72 -46.94 -17.59
CA LEU A 8 -11.64 -46.38 -16.24
C LEU A 8 -11.00 -44.97 -16.22
N ILE A 9 -9.92 -44.76 -17.01
CA ILE A 9 -9.25 -43.47 -17.15
C ILE A 9 -10.17 -42.47 -17.84
N ALA A 10 -10.85 -42.85 -18.92
CA ALA A 10 -11.79 -41.98 -19.62
C ALA A 10 -12.97 -41.55 -18.73
N ASP A 11 -13.55 -42.49 -17.98
CA ASP A 11 -14.62 -42.24 -17.01
C ASP A 11 -14.15 -41.36 -15.85
N SER A 12 -12.92 -41.57 -15.36
CA SER A 12 -12.30 -40.71 -14.35
C SER A 12 -12.16 -39.28 -14.84
N ARG A 13 -11.67 -39.07 -16.05
CA ARG A 13 -11.58 -37.73 -16.69
C ARG A 13 -12.95 -37.08 -16.85
N LEU A 14 -13.96 -37.88 -17.27
CA LEU A 14 -15.32 -37.40 -17.40
C LEU A 14 -15.92 -36.98 -16.05
N ALA A 15 -15.75 -37.81 -15.03
CA ALA A 15 -16.19 -37.51 -13.67
C ALA A 15 -15.52 -36.24 -13.14
N PHE A 16 -14.23 -36.03 -13.41
CA PHE A 16 -13.47 -34.84 -13.06
C PHE A 16 -14.07 -33.57 -13.70
N VAL A 17 -14.30 -33.57 -15.02
CA VAL A 17 -14.91 -32.44 -15.73
C VAL A 17 -16.30 -32.11 -15.22
N GLN A 18 -17.04 -33.10 -14.73
CA GLN A 18 -18.35 -32.93 -14.11
C GLN A 18 -18.32 -32.49 -12.64
N GLY A 19 -17.13 -32.22 -12.08
CA GLY A 19 -16.94 -31.80 -10.69
C GLY A 19 -17.12 -32.96 -9.66
N ARG A 20 -17.22 -34.19 -10.13
CA ARG A 20 -17.39 -35.39 -9.28
C ARG A 20 -16.03 -35.95 -8.87
N TYR A 21 -15.24 -35.15 -8.11
CA TYR A 21 -13.83 -35.44 -7.79
C TYR A 21 -13.62 -36.73 -7.01
N ASN A 22 -14.52 -37.09 -6.09
CA ASN A 22 -14.42 -38.36 -5.36
C ASN A 22 -14.65 -39.57 -6.26
N GLU A 23 -15.52 -39.45 -7.25
CA GLU A 23 -15.77 -40.52 -8.23
C GLU A 23 -14.59 -40.63 -9.22
N SER A 24 -14.07 -39.50 -9.67
CA SER A 24 -12.85 -39.45 -10.48
C SER A 24 -11.70 -40.14 -9.78
N LEU A 25 -11.45 -39.87 -8.50
CA LEU A 25 -10.41 -40.49 -7.70
C LEU A 25 -10.65 -42.00 -7.59
N LYS A 26 -11.87 -42.43 -7.28
CA LYS A 26 -12.21 -43.86 -7.16
C LYS A 26 -11.93 -44.63 -8.48
N LEU A 27 -12.30 -44.03 -9.62
CA LEU A 27 -12.05 -44.65 -10.93
C LEU A 27 -10.56 -44.70 -11.26
N ALA A 28 -9.81 -43.65 -10.91
CA ALA A 28 -8.35 -43.65 -11.01
C ALA A 28 -7.71 -44.74 -10.16
N ASP A 29 -8.15 -44.92 -8.91
CA ASP A 29 -7.67 -45.98 -8.02
C ASP A 29 -8.02 -47.39 -8.54
N GLU A 30 -9.17 -47.57 -9.18
CA GLU A 30 -9.53 -48.82 -9.86
C GLU A 30 -8.63 -49.09 -11.05
N ALA A 31 -8.23 -48.06 -11.83
CA ALA A 31 -7.27 -48.20 -12.91
C ALA A 31 -5.87 -48.56 -12.36
N LEU A 32 -5.43 -47.97 -11.25
CA LEU A 32 -4.14 -48.26 -10.61
C LEU A 32 -4.08 -49.66 -9.99
N LYS A 33 -5.19 -50.27 -9.65
CA LYS A 33 -5.23 -51.70 -9.23
C LYS A 33 -4.94 -52.66 -10.42
N VAL A 34 -5.22 -52.20 -11.65
CA VAL A 34 -4.92 -53.00 -12.87
C VAL A 34 -3.51 -52.76 -13.31
N ASP A 35 -3.01 -51.54 -13.26
CA ASP A 35 -1.64 -51.15 -13.59
C ASP A 35 -1.20 -50.04 -12.64
N GLU A 36 -0.40 -50.39 -11.63
CA GLU A 36 0.06 -49.50 -10.58
C GLU A 36 1.00 -48.38 -11.05
N ASN A 37 1.59 -48.54 -12.23
CA ASN A 37 2.51 -47.57 -12.83
C ASN A 37 1.88 -46.76 -13.96
N ASN A 38 0.58 -46.87 -14.15
CA ASN A 38 -0.10 -46.12 -15.23
C ASN A 38 -0.09 -44.62 -15.03
N SER A 39 0.68 -43.93 -15.86
CA SER A 39 0.89 -42.47 -15.76
C SER A 39 -0.39 -41.67 -15.90
N ASP A 40 -1.33 -42.11 -16.76
CA ASP A 40 -2.60 -41.43 -16.96
C ASP A 40 -3.55 -41.57 -15.77
N ALA A 41 -3.55 -42.76 -15.14
CA ALA A 41 -4.33 -42.99 -13.92
C ALA A 41 -3.78 -42.17 -12.75
N HIS A 42 -2.45 -42.10 -12.58
CA HIS A 42 -1.83 -41.22 -11.60
C HIS A 42 -2.11 -39.75 -11.87
N GLN A 43 -2.13 -39.34 -13.12
CA GLN A 43 -2.53 -37.96 -13.46
C GLN A 43 -3.97 -37.66 -13.10
N CYS A 44 -4.91 -38.58 -13.34
CA CYS A 44 -6.30 -38.44 -12.95
C CYS A 44 -6.46 -38.33 -11.42
N ALA A 45 -5.77 -39.17 -10.65
CA ALA A 45 -5.75 -39.09 -9.21
C ALA A 45 -5.17 -37.76 -8.72
N GLY A 46 -4.02 -37.33 -9.27
CA GLY A 46 -3.40 -36.03 -8.98
C GLY A 46 -4.35 -34.85 -9.22
N ASN A 47 -5.03 -34.84 -10.38
CA ASN A 47 -6.02 -33.80 -10.69
C ASN A 47 -7.17 -33.77 -9.67
N ALA A 48 -7.67 -34.93 -9.27
CA ALA A 48 -8.76 -35.02 -8.29
C ALA A 48 -8.30 -34.53 -6.90
N TYR A 49 -7.08 -34.85 -6.46
CA TYR A 49 -6.50 -34.34 -5.23
C TYR A 49 -6.27 -32.81 -5.27
N MET A 50 -5.76 -32.28 -6.41
CA MET A 50 -5.64 -30.82 -6.59
C MET A 50 -6.96 -30.10 -6.37
N SER A 51 -8.04 -30.60 -6.96
CA SER A 51 -9.37 -29.98 -6.81
C SER A 51 -9.94 -30.11 -5.40
N LYS A 52 -9.44 -31.06 -4.60
CA LYS A 52 -9.75 -31.21 -3.18
C LYS A 52 -8.79 -30.42 -2.28
N GLN A 53 -7.84 -29.70 -2.84
CA GLN A 53 -6.79 -28.95 -2.13
C GLN A 53 -5.84 -29.85 -1.30
N ASP A 54 -5.78 -31.12 -1.65
CA ASP A 54 -4.85 -32.10 -1.04
C ASP A 54 -3.57 -32.12 -1.90
N TYR A 55 -2.74 -31.11 -1.71
CA TYR A 55 -1.57 -30.88 -2.56
C TYR A 55 -0.48 -31.92 -2.37
N ASP A 56 -0.35 -32.48 -1.17
CA ASP A 56 0.69 -33.48 -0.87
C ASP A 56 0.42 -34.77 -1.65
N ASN A 57 -0.78 -35.29 -1.61
CA ASN A 57 -1.18 -36.47 -2.38
C ASN A 57 -1.16 -36.18 -3.90
N ALA A 58 -1.55 -34.97 -4.32
CA ALA A 58 -1.48 -34.59 -5.71
C ALA A 58 -0.02 -34.62 -6.24
N ILE A 59 0.92 -34.05 -5.48
CA ILE A 59 2.36 -34.04 -5.81
C ILE A 59 2.90 -35.45 -5.89
N GLU A 60 2.55 -36.35 -4.96
CA GLU A 60 2.98 -37.75 -4.97
C GLU A 60 2.54 -38.46 -6.25
N HIS A 61 1.25 -38.36 -6.59
CA HIS A 61 0.72 -38.96 -7.82
C HIS A 61 1.34 -38.35 -9.08
N TYR A 62 1.52 -37.02 -9.15
CA TYR A 62 2.16 -36.40 -10.32
C TYR A 62 3.63 -36.78 -10.46
N LYS A 63 4.37 -37.01 -9.36
CA LYS A 63 5.75 -37.54 -9.43
C LYS A 63 5.80 -38.89 -10.09
N ILE A 64 4.95 -39.82 -9.65
CA ILE A 64 4.87 -41.14 -10.25
C ILE A 64 4.46 -41.04 -11.72
N ALA A 65 3.52 -40.16 -12.06
CA ALA A 65 3.13 -39.94 -13.45
C ALA A 65 4.30 -39.45 -14.33
N VAL A 66 5.14 -38.57 -13.81
CA VAL A 66 6.37 -38.07 -14.50
C VAL A 66 7.45 -39.16 -14.60
N GLU A 67 7.65 -39.97 -13.53
CA GLU A 67 8.62 -41.02 -13.52
C GLU A 67 8.32 -42.10 -14.57
N ASN A 68 7.05 -42.40 -14.79
CA ASN A 68 6.61 -43.42 -15.76
C ASN A 68 6.39 -42.90 -17.19
N ASP A 69 6.36 -41.59 -17.40
CA ASP A 69 6.22 -40.94 -18.72
C ASP A 69 7.00 -39.63 -18.73
N ALA A 70 8.33 -39.75 -18.73
CA ALA A 70 9.26 -38.64 -18.58
C ALA A 70 9.36 -37.72 -19.82
N ASP A 71 8.89 -38.17 -20.98
CA ASP A 71 8.95 -37.42 -22.24
C ASP A 71 7.69 -36.55 -22.49
N ASN A 72 6.87 -36.37 -21.49
CA ASN A 72 5.61 -35.63 -21.58
C ASN A 72 5.66 -34.31 -20.77
N GLY A 73 5.85 -33.19 -21.45
CA GLY A 73 5.95 -31.87 -20.82
C GLY A 73 4.71 -31.46 -20.03
N ASP A 74 3.51 -31.89 -20.43
CA ASP A 74 2.26 -31.56 -19.70
C ASP A 74 2.24 -32.20 -18.30
N ARG A 75 2.89 -33.34 -18.08
CA ARG A 75 3.01 -33.95 -16.74
C ARG A 75 3.90 -33.14 -15.82
N TYR A 76 5.04 -32.65 -16.34
CA TYR A 76 5.91 -31.74 -15.59
C TYR A 76 5.19 -30.42 -15.28
N PHE A 77 4.39 -29.91 -16.22
CA PHE A 77 3.55 -28.75 -15.97
C PHE A 77 2.60 -28.99 -14.80
N ASN A 78 1.88 -30.11 -14.76
CA ASN A 78 0.95 -30.44 -13.69
C ASN A 78 1.66 -30.58 -12.32
N LEU A 79 2.83 -31.22 -12.29
CA LEU A 79 3.65 -31.32 -11.09
C LEU A 79 4.15 -29.94 -10.65
N GLY A 80 4.62 -29.11 -11.58
CA GLY A 80 5.03 -27.73 -11.31
C GLY A 80 3.89 -26.88 -10.76
N TYR A 81 2.68 -27.03 -11.33
CA TYR A 81 1.48 -26.35 -10.87
C TYR A 81 1.10 -26.75 -9.43
N ALA A 82 1.19 -28.04 -9.11
CA ALA A 82 0.95 -28.52 -7.75
C ALA A 82 1.99 -27.94 -6.76
N TYR A 83 3.27 -27.88 -7.13
CA TYR A 83 4.29 -27.21 -6.32
C TYR A 83 4.02 -25.70 -6.14
N ALA A 84 3.62 -25.01 -7.20
CA ALA A 84 3.28 -23.57 -7.12
C ALA A 84 2.13 -23.32 -6.15
N THR A 85 1.07 -24.13 -6.26
CA THR A 85 -0.13 -23.99 -5.42
C THR A 85 0.14 -24.37 -3.95
N SER A 86 1.07 -25.29 -3.69
CA SER A 86 1.52 -25.67 -2.35
C SER A 86 2.61 -24.76 -1.77
N ASN A 87 2.80 -23.56 -2.35
CA ASN A 87 3.80 -22.58 -1.92
C ASN A 87 5.25 -23.07 -1.96
N GLN A 88 5.59 -23.84 -3.00
CA GLN A 88 6.96 -24.32 -3.27
C GLN A 88 7.47 -23.77 -4.62
N PRO A 89 7.62 -22.42 -4.77
CA PRO A 89 7.82 -21.77 -6.08
C PRO A 89 9.13 -22.17 -6.77
N VAL A 90 10.18 -22.47 -6.02
CA VAL A 90 11.46 -22.89 -6.61
C VAL A 90 11.34 -24.26 -7.31
N LYS A 91 10.72 -25.25 -6.63
CA LYS A 91 10.46 -26.55 -7.23
C LYS A 91 9.49 -26.47 -8.42
N ALA A 92 8.51 -25.57 -8.32
CA ALA A 92 7.60 -25.30 -9.42
C ALA A 92 8.37 -24.84 -10.68
N LEU A 93 9.27 -23.86 -10.53
CA LEU A 93 10.09 -23.37 -11.65
C LEU A 93 11.01 -24.42 -12.23
N GLU A 94 11.55 -25.34 -11.41
CA GLU A 94 12.35 -26.47 -11.89
C GLU A 94 11.53 -27.42 -12.77
N MET A 95 10.30 -27.72 -12.36
CA MET A 95 9.40 -28.57 -13.14
C MET A 95 8.92 -27.87 -14.41
N PHE A 96 8.59 -26.59 -14.32
CA PHE A 96 8.21 -25.79 -15.48
C PHE A 96 9.36 -25.64 -16.50
N ALA A 97 10.60 -25.52 -16.05
CA ALA A 97 11.76 -25.50 -16.94
C ALA A 97 11.91 -26.82 -17.71
N LYS A 98 11.68 -27.97 -17.06
CA LYS A 98 11.64 -29.28 -17.72
C LYS A 98 10.46 -29.39 -18.69
N ALA A 99 9.30 -28.87 -18.31
CA ALA A 99 8.14 -28.82 -19.18
C ALA A 99 8.40 -27.99 -20.47
N ASP A 100 9.10 -26.85 -20.35
CA ASP A 100 9.50 -26.01 -21.49
C ASP A 100 10.55 -26.72 -22.38
N GLU A 101 11.51 -27.45 -21.78
CA GLU A 101 12.55 -28.18 -22.48
C GLU A 101 11.97 -29.34 -23.31
N ILE A 102 11.07 -30.13 -22.72
CA ILE A 102 10.44 -31.29 -23.37
C ILE A 102 9.39 -30.80 -24.39
N GLY A 103 8.70 -29.72 -24.08
CA GLY A 103 7.60 -29.17 -24.86
C GLY A 103 6.24 -29.60 -24.33
N CYS A 104 5.37 -28.62 -24.19
CA CYS A 104 3.98 -28.81 -23.77
C CYS A 104 3.01 -28.76 -24.94
N SER A 105 1.82 -29.31 -24.73
CA SER A 105 0.72 -29.14 -25.66
C SER A 105 0.34 -27.66 -25.86
N PRO A 106 -0.18 -27.25 -27.03
CA PRO A 106 -0.55 -25.87 -27.32
C PRO A 106 -1.47 -25.24 -26.27
N ASN A 107 -2.32 -26.03 -25.64
CA ASN A 107 -3.27 -25.57 -24.61
C ASN A 107 -2.58 -25.24 -23.29
N VAL A 108 -1.41 -25.78 -23.01
CA VAL A 108 -0.68 -25.67 -21.75
C VAL A 108 0.42 -24.63 -21.83
N VAL A 109 1.10 -24.54 -22.99
CA VAL A 109 2.31 -23.72 -23.14
C VAL A 109 2.11 -22.24 -22.79
N GLY A 110 0.92 -21.69 -23.10
CA GLY A 110 0.60 -20.31 -22.77
C GLY A 110 0.47 -20.08 -21.26
N GLN A 111 -0.19 -21.00 -20.56
CA GLN A 111 -0.31 -20.96 -19.10
C GLN A 111 1.04 -21.21 -18.42
N LEU A 112 1.86 -22.12 -18.96
CA LEU A 112 3.21 -22.39 -18.48
C LEU A 112 4.01 -21.09 -18.38
N TYR A 113 4.10 -20.32 -19.48
CA TYR A 113 4.86 -19.08 -19.49
C TYR A 113 4.24 -17.99 -18.61
N LYS A 114 2.91 -17.90 -18.54
CA LYS A 114 2.21 -16.98 -17.64
C LYS A 114 2.58 -17.25 -16.18
N ILE A 115 2.47 -18.51 -15.74
CA ILE A 115 2.75 -18.88 -14.36
C ILE A 115 4.26 -18.75 -14.05
N MET A 116 5.13 -19.18 -14.95
CA MET A 116 6.59 -18.95 -14.80
C MET A 116 6.92 -17.47 -14.62
N GLY A 117 6.31 -16.60 -15.42
CA GLY A 117 6.50 -15.16 -15.34
C GLY A 117 6.04 -14.59 -14.01
N MET A 118 4.87 -15.01 -13.52
CA MET A 118 4.34 -14.60 -12.22
C MET A 118 5.23 -15.08 -11.06
N LEU A 119 5.62 -16.35 -11.05
CA LEU A 119 6.51 -16.89 -10.01
C LEU A 119 7.90 -16.23 -10.02
N CYS A 120 8.46 -15.95 -11.20
CA CYS A 120 9.72 -15.22 -11.30
C CYS A 120 9.58 -13.81 -10.73
N PHE A 121 8.46 -13.12 -10.96
CA PHE A 121 8.19 -11.82 -10.37
C PHE A 121 8.12 -11.89 -8.83
N ASP A 122 7.35 -12.84 -8.29
CA ASP A 122 7.19 -13.03 -6.85
C ASP A 122 8.51 -13.42 -6.15
N LEU A 123 9.42 -14.06 -6.87
CA LEU A 123 10.79 -14.37 -6.44
C LEU A 123 11.80 -13.24 -6.74
N HIS A 124 11.35 -12.05 -7.12
CA HIS A 124 12.19 -10.90 -7.49
C HIS A 124 13.16 -11.14 -8.67
N ARG A 125 12.90 -12.16 -9.48
CA ARG A 125 13.67 -12.48 -10.69
C ARG A 125 13.07 -11.75 -11.91
N TYR A 126 13.10 -10.43 -11.87
CA TYR A 126 12.33 -9.57 -12.79
C TYR A 126 12.69 -9.76 -14.26
N ASN A 127 13.97 -9.96 -14.60
CA ASN A 127 14.38 -10.22 -15.98
C ASN A 127 13.83 -11.54 -16.53
N ASP A 128 13.81 -12.59 -15.70
CA ASP A 128 13.23 -13.88 -16.08
C ASP A 128 11.71 -13.77 -16.19
N ALA A 129 11.07 -12.97 -15.31
CA ALA A 129 9.65 -12.66 -15.39
C ALA A 129 9.30 -12.01 -16.73
N ILE A 130 10.03 -10.98 -17.14
CA ILE A 130 9.85 -10.29 -18.43
C ILE A 130 9.93 -11.27 -19.60
N ILE A 131 10.96 -12.13 -19.63
CA ILE A 131 11.15 -13.12 -20.72
C ILE A 131 9.94 -14.04 -20.82
N ASN A 132 9.48 -14.61 -19.70
CA ASN A 132 8.36 -15.54 -19.68
C ASN A 132 7.02 -14.85 -20.00
N LEU A 133 6.79 -13.65 -19.49
CA LEU A 133 5.57 -12.88 -19.78
C LEU A 133 5.50 -12.49 -21.27
N ILE A 134 6.63 -12.15 -21.91
CA ILE A 134 6.69 -11.93 -23.37
C ILE A 134 6.40 -13.22 -24.14
N LYS A 135 6.91 -14.37 -23.70
CA LYS A 135 6.59 -15.66 -24.31
C LYS A 135 5.10 -15.98 -24.17
N SER A 136 4.50 -15.73 -22.99
CA SER A 136 3.06 -15.90 -22.76
C SER A 136 2.23 -15.04 -23.71
N GLU A 137 2.56 -13.74 -23.81
CA GLU A 137 1.87 -12.80 -24.70
C GLU A 137 1.90 -13.22 -26.16
N LYS A 138 3.03 -13.78 -26.62
CA LYS A 138 3.16 -14.31 -28.00
C LYS A 138 2.28 -15.53 -28.29
N VAL A 139 2.00 -16.35 -27.28
CA VAL A 139 1.24 -17.60 -27.43
C VAL A 139 -0.27 -17.38 -27.23
N VAL A 140 -0.63 -16.67 -26.17
CA VAL A 140 -2.04 -16.51 -25.74
C VAL A 140 -2.64 -15.21 -26.27
N GLY A 141 -1.80 -14.25 -26.64
CA GLY A 141 -2.22 -12.90 -26.96
C GLY A 141 -2.19 -11.98 -25.76
N ILE A 142 -2.88 -10.85 -25.88
CA ILE A 142 -2.85 -9.79 -24.88
C ILE A 142 -3.74 -10.18 -23.68
N ASP A 143 -3.15 -10.15 -22.50
CA ASP A 143 -3.79 -10.39 -21.20
C ASP A 143 -3.40 -9.24 -20.24
N MET A 144 -4.38 -8.59 -19.61
CA MET A 144 -4.13 -7.43 -18.76
C MET A 144 -3.30 -7.77 -17.52
N ASP A 145 -3.47 -8.96 -16.94
CA ASP A 145 -2.64 -9.42 -15.81
C ASP A 145 -1.18 -9.61 -16.22
N VAL A 146 -0.97 -10.15 -17.44
CA VAL A 146 0.36 -10.31 -18.03
C VAL A 146 1.00 -8.94 -18.29
N LEU A 147 0.25 -7.99 -18.86
CA LEU A 147 0.75 -6.63 -19.10
C LEU A 147 1.10 -5.92 -17.78
N GLN A 148 0.25 -6.04 -16.76
CA GLN A 148 0.50 -5.45 -15.45
C GLN A 148 1.79 -5.98 -14.84
N ARG A 149 1.95 -7.31 -14.76
CA ARG A 149 3.17 -7.93 -14.22
C ARG A 149 4.40 -7.60 -15.05
N LYS A 150 4.26 -7.53 -16.36
CA LYS A 150 5.34 -7.13 -17.28
C LYS A 150 5.79 -5.69 -17.05
N ALA A 151 4.85 -4.74 -16.92
CA ALA A 151 5.17 -3.35 -16.64
C ALA A 151 5.89 -3.18 -15.30
N LEU A 152 5.39 -3.84 -14.25
CA LEU A 152 6.02 -3.83 -12.93
C LEU A 152 7.41 -4.50 -12.95
N SER A 153 7.57 -5.61 -13.69
CA SER A 153 8.87 -6.27 -13.83
C SER A 153 9.89 -5.37 -14.52
N TYR A 154 9.48 -4.62 -15.55
CA TYR A 154 10.33 -3.63 -16.19
C TYR A 154 10.75 -2.51 -15.22
N SER A 155 9.80 -1.97 -14.44
CA SER A 155 10.11 -0.96 -13.44
C SER A 155 11.12 -1.47 -12.41
N MET A 156 10.84 -2.63 -11.81
CA MET A 156 11.68 -3.24 -10.78
C MET A 156 13.06 -3.71 -11.28
N SER A 157 13.23 -3.88 -12.58
CA SER A 157 14.53 -4.18 -13.22
C SER A 157 15.28 -2.95 -13.72
N GLY A 158 14.78 -1.74 -13.44
CA GLY A 158 15.38 -0.48 -13.89
C GLY A 158 15.12 -0.13 -15.37
N GLN A 159 14.23 -0.89 -16.04
CA GLN A 159 13.86 -0.67 -17.44
C GLN A 159 12.58 0.19 -17.52
N THR A 160 12.58 1.32 -16.83
CA THR A 160 11.40 2.19 -16.60
C THR A 160 10.70 2.64 -17.86
N SER A 161 11.46 2.99 -18.90
CA SER A 161 10.88 3.38 -20.21
C SER A 161 10.03 2.26 -20.82
N ASN A 162 10.47 1.01 -20.73
CA ASN A 162 9.71 -0.14 -21.21
C ASN A 162 8.46 -0.38 -20.35
N GLY A 163 8.57 -0.15 -19.03
CA GLY A 163 7.43 -0.22 -18.11
C GLY A 163 6.33 0.79 -18.47
N ILE A 164 6.73 2.04 -18.75
CA ILE A 164 5.81 3.11 -19.19
C ILE A 164 5.17 2.77 -20.55
N GLU A 165 5.93 2.18 -21.48
CA GLU A 165 5.38 1.77 -22.79
C GLU A 165 4.29 0.70 -22.62
N VAL A 166 4.51 -0.29 -21.76
CA VAL A 166 3.50 -1.31 -21.45
C VAL A 166 2.28 -0.68 -20.76
N ALA A 167 2.47 0.25 -19.83
CA ALA A 167 1.37 0.98 -19.20
C ALA A 167 0.58 1.81 -20.23
N ASN A 168 1.24 2.41 -21.22
CA ASN A 168 0.58 3.09 -22.34
C ASN A 168 -0.24 2.13 -23.20
N GLN A 169 0.27 0.92 -23.45
CA GLN A 169 -0.49 -0.13 -24.12
C GLN A 169 -1.76 -0.50 -23.34
N MET A 170 -1.67 -0.64 -22.01
CA MET A 170 -2.84 -0.89 -21.15
C MET A 170 -3.88 0.24 -21.26
N LYS A 171 -3.45 1.50 -21.25
CA LYS A 171 -4.36 2.66 -21.43
C LYS A 171 -5.05 2.68 -22.79
N LEU A 172 -4.40 2.21 -23.84
CA LEU A 172 -5.02 2.08 -25.16
C LEU A 172 -6.09 0.98 -25.22
N LEU A 173 -5.86 -0.11 -24.49
CA LEU A 173 -6.79 -1.25 -24.44
C LEU A 173 -8.00 -0.99 -23.55
N ALA A 174 -7.78 -0.32 -22.43
CA ALA A 174 -8.79 -0.02 -21.42
C ALA A 174 -8.68 1.44 -20.93
N PRO A 175 -9.04 2.43 -21.77
CA PRO A 175 -8.80 3.84 -21.46
C PRO A 175 -9.62 4.37 -20.27
N THR A 176 -10.71 3.70 -19.92
CA THR A 176 -11.56 4.06 -18.78
C THR A 176 -11.16 3.37 -17.46
N GLU A 177 -10.22 2.44 -17.52
CA GLU A 177 -9.71 1.75 -16.33
C GLU A 177 -8.47 2.47 -15.79
N TYR A 178 -8.42 2.69 -14.49
CA TYR A 178 -7.36 3.47 -13.84
C TYR A 178 -5.99 2.77 -13.85
N LEU A 179 -5.96 1.44 -13.88
CA LEU A 179 -4.76 0.63 -13.67
C LEU A 179 -3.55 1.03 -14.53
N GLY A 180 -3.78 1.27 -15.84
CA GLY A 180 -2.69 1.67 -16.76
C GLY A 180 -2.09 3.05 -16.43
N TYR A 181 -2.92 3.99 -15.99
CA TYR A 181 -2.47 5.31 -15.54
C TYR A 181 -1.69 5.21 -14.22
N ARG A 182 -2.18 4.43 -13.28
CA ARG A 182 -1.55 4.21 -11.98
C ARG A 182 -0.16 3.60 -12.11
N ILE A 183 -0.01 2.59 -12.97
CA ILE A 183 1.31 1.97 -13.20
C ILE A 183 2.29 2.99 -13.77
N ALA A 184 1.88 3.78 -14.79
CA ALA A 184 2.74 4.82 -15.34
C ALA A 184 3.07 5.89 -14.30
N PHE A 185 2.10 6.33 -13.51
CA PHE A 185 2.28 7.25 -12.40
C PHE A 185 3.30 6.73 -11.38
N ASN A 186 3.13 5.51 -10.89
CA ASN A 186 4.02 4.94 -9.86
C ASN A 186 5.47 4.81 -10.37
N ILE A 187 5.67 4.41 -11.63
CA ILE A 187 7.00 4.35 -12.24
C ILE A 187 7.62 5.76 -12.28
N LEU A 188 6.86 6.76 -12.71
CA LEU A 188 7.34 8.14 -12.83
C LEU A 188 7.61 8.77 -11.46
N LEU A 189 6.80 8.45 -10.46
CA LEU A 189 6.99 8.90 -9.09
C LEU A 189 8.29 8.34 -8.49
N GLN A 190 8.56 7.04 -8.69
CA GLN A 190 9.80 6.39 -8.24
C GLN A 190 11.05 6.97 -8.91
N GLU A 191 10.93 7.45 -10.15
CA GLU A 191 12.01 8.10 -10.89
C GLU A 191 12.10 9.60 -10.60
N GLU A 192 11.35 10.11 -9.63
CA GLU A 192 11.25 11.55 -9.28
C GLU A 192 10.85 12.45 -10.47
N ARG A 193 10.24 11.88 -11.51
CA ARG A 193 9.75 12.58 -12.71
C ARG A 193 8.37 13.20 -12.45
N LEU A 194 8.32 14.11 -11.47
CA LEU A 194 7.06 14.61 -10.90
C LEU A 194 6.17 15.32 -11.94
N GLU A 195 6.74 16.08 -12.88
CA GLU A 195 5.93 16.76 -13.91
C GLU A 195 5.24 15.78 -14.88
N GLU A 196 5.84 14.62 -15.11
CA GLU A 196 5.26 13.60 -15.97
C GLU A 196 4.27 12.73 -15.18
N ALA A 197 4.57 12.46 -13.90
CA ALA A 197 3.65 11.78 -12.99
C ALA A 197 2.33 12.55 -12.85
N GLU A 198 2.40 13.88 -12.69
CA GLU A 198 1.24 14.75 -12.67
C GLU A 198 0.37 14.61 -13.93
N LYS A 199 1.00 14.60 -15.10
CA LYS A 199 0.27 14.47 -16.38
C LYS A 199 -0.48 13.14 -16.47
N GLU A 200 0.02 12.07 -15.83
CA GLU A 200 -0.67 10.79 -15.81
C GLU A 200 -1.89 10.84 -14.89
N LEU A 201 -1.82 11.50 -13.73
CA LEU A 201 -2.97 11.72 -12.86
C LEU A 201 -4.02 12.63 -13.51
N ASP A 202 -3.59 13.73 -14.17
CA ASP A 202 -4.49 14.61 -14.94
C ASP A 202 -5.24 13.84 -16.06
N ARG A 203 -4.52 12.93 -16.74
CA ARG A 203 -5.13 12.08 -17.77
C ARG A 203 -6.11 11.09 -17.17
N ALA A 204 -5.77 10.50 -16.02
CA ALA A 204 -6.66 9.59 -15.31
C ALA A 204 -7.94 10.29 -14.86
N GLU A 205 -7.86 11.49 -14.28
CA GLU A 205 -9.05 12.29 -13.92
C GLU A 205 -9.96 12.56 -15.11
N ARG A 206 -9.38 12.71 -16.29
CA ARG A 206 -10.15 13.03 -17.52
C ARG A 206 -10.80 11.81 -18.16
N PHE A 207 -10.12 10.66 -18.16
CA PHE A 207 -10.50 9.52 -18.99
C PHE A 207 -10.90 8.30 -18.20
N ALA A 208 -10.33 8.06 -17.00
CA ALA A 208 -10.65 6.91 -16.20
C ALA A 208 -11.91 7.15 -15.34
N LYS A 209 -12.56 6.06 -14.95
CA LYS A 209 -13.60 6.10 -13.94
C LYS A 209 -12.99 6.50 -12.60
N PRO A 210 -13.69 7.35 -11.82
CA PRO A 210 -13.23 7.72 -10.49
C PRO A 210 -13.11 6.48 -9.60
N VAL A 211 -11.95 6.30 -8.99
CA VAL A 211 -11.66 5.25 -8.01
C VAL A 211 -10.89 5.87 -6.85
N LYS A 212 -11.01 5.28 -5.66
CA LYS A 212 -10.34 5.80 -4.45
C LYS A 212 -8.83 5.90 -4.61
N GLU A 213 -8.22 4.95 -5.31
CA GLU A 213 -6.79 4.90 -5.56
C GLU A 213 -6.26 6.13 -6.29
N LEU A 214 -7.05 6.73 -7.18
CA LEU A 214 -6.66 7.94 -7.90
C LEU A 214 -6.44 9.12 -6.93
N PHE A 215 -7.29 9.26 -5.94
CA PHE A 215 -7.17 10.33 -4.94
C PHE A 215 -6.00 10.09 -4.00
N PHE A 216 -5.73 8.85 -3.59
CA PHE A 216 -4.54 8.51 -2.81
C PHE A 216 -3.24 8.69 -3.59
N ASP A 217 -3.24 8.41 -4.88
CA ASP A 217 -2.07 8.66 -5.73
C ASP A 217 -1.83 10.17 -5.91
N TRP A 218 -2.88 11.00 -5.96
CA TRP A 218 -2.73 12.46 -5.86
C TRP A 218 -2.12 12.91 -4.52
N VAL A 219 -2.54 12.30 -3.41
CA VAL A 219 -1.94 12.57 -2.09
C VAL A 219 -0.46 12.19 -2.08
N ALA A 220 -0.10 11.04 -2.65
CA ALA A 220 1.30 10.61 -2.77
C ALA A 220 2.12 11.60 -3.62
N TYR A 221 1.56 12.10 -4.72
CA TYR A 221 2.18 13.12 -5.56
C TYR A 221 2.42 14.43 -4.80
N GLU A 222 1.41 14.94 -4.10
CA GLU A 222 1.55 16.21 -3.36
C GLU A 222 2.53 16.08 -2.19
N ASN A 223 2.59 14.91 -1.53
CA ASN A 223 3.61 14.64 -0.51
C ASN A 223 5.03 14.63 -1.12
N ALA A 224 5.22 14.00 -2.27
CA ALA A 224 6.52 14.02 -2.96
C ALA A 224 6.93 15.44 -3.39
N ARG A 225 5.98 16.28 -3.77
CA ARG A 225 6.23 17.70 -4.06
C ARG A 225 6.66 18.45 -2.80
N TYR A 226 5.98 18.23 -1.69
CA TYR A 226 6.36 18.82 -0.41
C TYR A 226 7.75 18.39 0.04
N GLU A 227 8.11 17.13 -0.12
CA GLU A 227 9.46 16.64 0.19
C GLU A 227 10.54 17.32 -0.65
N LEU A 228 10.22 17.66 -1.90
CA LEU A 228 11.16 18.29 -2.82
C LEU A 228 11.40 19.78 -2.51
N ASP A 229 10.35 20.56 -2.24
CA ASP A 229 10.43 22.02 -2.16
C ASP A 229 10.08 22.62 -0.80
N GLY A 230 9.53 21.82 0.12
CA GLY A 230 9.12 22.22 1.47
C GLY A 230 7.89 23.14 1.49
N ASP A 231 7.20 23.33 0.35
CA ASP A 231 6.02 24.17 0.31
C ASP A 231 4.82 23.48 0.93
N LYS A 232 4.42 23.95 2.12
CA LYS A 232 3.25 23.44 2.85
C LYS A 232 1.94 23.53 2.04
N GLU A 233 1.90 24.26 0.93
CA GLU A 233 0.79 24.30 -0.03
C GLU A 233 0.43 22.88 -0.51
N HIS A 234 1.44 22.07 -0.79
CA HIS A 234 1.24 20.69 -1.23
C HIS A 234 0.52 19.82 -0.19
N LEU A 235 0.81 20.00 1.09
CA LEU A 235 0.13 19.28 2.16
C LEU A 235 -1.37 19.64 2.24
N TYR A 236 -1.74 20.88 1.98
CA TYR A 236 -3.16 21.27 1.94
C TYR A 236 -3.86 20.74 0.68
N LEU A 237 -3.18 20.70 -0.47
CA LEU A 237 -3.72 20.08 -1.67
C LEU A 237 -3.95 18.57 -1.46
N ALA A 238 -3.03 17.89 -0.76
CA ALA A 238 -3.19 16.50 -0.39
C ALA A 238 -4.46 16.28 0.47
N ILE A 239 -4.69 17.15 1.48
CA ILE A 239 -5.91 17.10 2.30
C ILE A 239 -7.16 17.30 1.43
N ASP A 240 -7.13 18.29 0.53
CA ASP A 240 -8.26 18.53 -0.39
C ASP A 240 -8.58 17.28 -1.22
N LYS A 241 -7.56 16.57 -1.70
CA LYS A 241 -7.72 15.32 -2.47
C LYS A 241 -8.28 14.16 -1.64
N ILE A 242 -7.86 14.04 -0.37
CA ILE A 242 -8.44 13.03 0.55
C ILE A 242 -9.96 13.21 0.65
N PHE A 243 -10.41 14.44 0.91
CA PHE A 243 -11.84 14.72 1.08
C PHE A 243 -12.61 14.72 -0.24
N GLU A 244 -11.99 15.13 -1.35
CA GLU A 244 -12.58 14.99 -2.68
C GLU A 244 -12.88 13.51 -2.98
N GLY A 245 -11.95 12.62 -2.70
CA GLY A 245 -12.12 11.18 -2.89
C GLY A 245 -13.29 10.60 -2.10
N LEU A 246 -13.49 11.05 -0.86
CA LEU A 246 -14.64 10.64 -0.04
C LEU A 246 -15.99 11.10 -0.60
N CYS A 247 -16.01 12.20 -1.38
CA CYS A 247 -17.24 12.73 -1.97
C CYS A 247 -17.58 12.10 -3.35
N VAL A 248 -16.57 11.67 -4.09
CA VAL A 248 -16.73 11.23 -5.49
C VAL A 248 -16.89 9.72 -5.62
N VAL A 249 -16.30 8.95 -4.70
CA VAL A 249 -16.34 7.49 -4.70
C VAL A 249 -17.21 7.03 -3.54
N GLU A 250 -18.14 6.08 -3.79
CA GLU A 250 -18.95 5.50 -2.71
C GLU A 250 -18.04 4.89 -1.63
N PRO A 251 -18.04 5.45 -0.40
CA PRO A 251 -17.01 5.11 0.56
C PRO A 251 -17.37 3.83 1.34
N GLU A 252 -16.43 2.90 1.39
CA GLU A 252 -16.43 1.84 2.38
C GLU A 252 -15.94 2.38 3.73
N VAL A 253 -16.43 1.82 4.85
CA VAL A 253 -16.04 2.24 6.21
C VAL A 253 -14.51 2.29 6.40
N ASN A 254 -13.80 1.26 5.91
CA ASN A 254 -12.34 1.25 5.99
C ASN A 254 -11.69 2.39 5.19
N SER A 255 -12.24 2.74 4.04
CA SER A 255 -11.74 3.87 3.24
C SER A 255 -11.95 5.22 3.92
N ILE A 256 -13.08 5.38 4.63
CA ILE A 256 -13.36 6.57 5.45
C ILE A 256 -12.32 6.68 6.57
N VAL A 257 -12.08 5.58 7.28
CA VAL A 257 -11.08 5.54 8.38
C VAL A 257 -9.69 5.88 7.87
N ASP A 258 -9.23 5.24 6.78
CA ASP A 258 -7.92 5.48 6.21
C ASP A 258 -7.76 6.93 5.73
N SER A 259 -8.81 7.52 5.17
CA SER A 259 -8.82 8.92 4.76
C SER A 259 -8.65 9.87 5.95
N TYR A 260 -9.35 9.64 7.06
CA TYR A 260 -9.20 10.45 8.27
C TYR A 260 -7.82 10.27 8.92
N ILE A 261 -7.26 9.05 8.92
CA ILE A 261 -5.91 8.77 9.42
C ILE A 261 -4.90 9.55 8.58
N ASN A 262 -4.94 9.44 7.24
CA ASN A 262 -4.03 10.16 6.36
C ASN A 262 -4.16 11.68 6.53
N ALA A 263 -5.37 12.20 6.67
CA ALA A 263 -5.57 13.63 6.93
C ALA A 263 -5.00 14.05 8.29
N ALA A 264 -5.13 13.22 9.32
CA ALA A 264 -4.53 13.49 10.63
C ALA A 264 -3.00 13.55 10.57
N GLU A 265 -2.36 12.63 9.84
CA GLU A 265 -0.91 12.63 9.62
C GLU A 265 -0.43 13.94 8.98
N ILE A 266 -1.12 14.38 7.93
CA ILE A 266 -0.79 15.63 7.24
C ILE A 266 -1.01 16.84 8.15
N TYR A 267 -2.09 16.87 8.96
CA TYR A 267 -2.32 17.95 9.92
C TYR A 267 -1.29 17.98 11.04
N ILE A 268 -0.73 16.83 11.44
CA ILE A 268 0.42 16.75 12.36
C ILE A 268 1.67 17.37 11.72
N GLN A 269 1.97 17.07 10.46
CA GLN A 269 3.08 17.69 9.73
C GLN A 269 2.91 19.21 9.58
N LEU A 270 1.67 19.69 9.46
CA LEU A 270 1.32 21.11 9.44
C LEU A 270 1.33 21.76 10.84
N GLU A 271 1.61 21.00 11.90
CA GLU A 271 1.54 21.42 13.30
C GLU A 271 0.11 21.91 13.71
N ASN A 272 -0.91 21.45 13.00
CA ASN A 272 -2.31 21.78 13.28
C ASN A 272 -2.97 20.69 14.13
N SER A 273 -2.67 20.68 15.42
CA SER A 273 -3.16 19.67 16.37
C SER A 273 -4.70 19.63 16.49
N ASN A 274 -5.37 20.78 16.41
CA ASN A 274 -6.82 20.82 16.48
C ASN A 274 -7.49 20.02 15.35
N MET A 275 -7.01 20.20 14.12
CA MET A 275 -7.54 19.47 12.97
C MET A 275 -7.09 18.00 13.00
N ALA A 276 -5.85 17.74 13.42
CA ALA A 276 -5.37 16.37 13.62
C ALA A 276 -6.27 15.60 14.60
N LEU A 277 -6.55 16.17 15.79
CA LEU A 277 -7.42 15.56 16.80
C LEU A 277 -8.84 15.34 16.31
N LYS A 278 -9.41 16.28 15.53
CA LYS A 278 -10.72 16.08 14.89
C LYS A 278 -10.73 14.90 13.94
N CYS A 279 -9.70 14.78 13.10
CA CYS A 279 -9.57 13.67 12.16
C CYS A 279 -9.35 12.33 12.90
N ILE A 280 -8.54 12.29 13.96
CA ILE A 280 -8.32 11.07 14.75
C ILE A 280 -9.62 10.62 15.44
N ASN A 281 -10.37 11.55 16.06
CA ASN A 281 -11.67 11.26 16.65
C ASN A 281 -12.68 10.77 15.59
N ALA A 282 -12.64 11.33 14.38
CA ALA A 282 -13.46 10.89 13.27
C ALA A 282 -13.08 9.48 12.80
N ALA A 283 -11.79 9.13 12.81
CA ALA A 283 -11.33 7.77 12.51
C ALA A 283 -11.80 6.75 13.55
N GLU A 284 -11.87 7.12 14.85
CA GLU A 284 -12.40 6.25 15.90
C GLU A 284 -13.93 6.06 15.81
N ASN A 285 -14.65 7.05 15.27
CA ASN A 285 -16.10 7.03 15.14
C ASN A 285 -16.54 7.35 13.71
N PRO A 286 -16.10 6.59 12.71
CA PRO A 286 -16.20 6.98 11.31
C PRO A 286 -17.63 7.18 10.81
N ILE A 287 -18.56 6.34 11.26
CA ILE A 287 -19.96 6.39 10.82
C ILE A 287 -20.65 7.64 11.38
N ASN A 288 -20.53 7.90 12.67
CA ASN A 288 -21.13 9.07 13.29
C ASN A 288 -20.49 10.35 12.76
N SER A 289 -19.18 10.40 12.65
CA SER A 289 -18.47 11.56 12.14
C SER A 289 -18.76 11.84 10.68
N PHE A 290 -18.91 10.79 9.86
CA PHE A 290 -19.29 10.92 8.47
C PHE A 290 -20.76 11.35 8.30
N ASN A 291 -21.68 10.86 9.13
CA ASN A 291 -23.10 11.23 9.11
C ASN A 291 -23.39 12.58 9.79
N GLU A 292 -22.69 12.97 10.86
CA GLU A 292 -22.94 14.20 11.61
C GLU A 292 -22.21 15.41 11.07
N GLY A 293 -21.33 15.16 10.20
CA GLY A 293 -20.77 16.25 9.55
C GLY A 293 -19.42 16.72 9.85
N PHE A 294 -18.45 15.98 10.15
CA PHE A 294 -17.35 16.39 9.37
C PHE A 294 -17.98 16.59 7.98
N SER A 295 -19.10 16.33 8.25
CA SER A 295 -20.36 16.56 7.58
C SER A 295 -20.30 17.83 6.79
N VAL A 296 -20.61 17.66 5.58
CA VAL A 296 -21.19 18.61 4.64
C VAL A 296 -21.86 19.83 5.31
N LYS A 297 -22.45 19.70 6.50
CA LYS A 297 -23.14 20.79 7.22
C LYS A 297 -22.21 21.80 7.92
N GLN A 298 -21.09 21.38 8.47
CA GLN A 298 -20.05 22.31 8.95
C GLN A 298 -19.29 22.96 7.80
N LEU A 299 -19.18 22.27 6.66
CA LEU A 299 -18.62 22.81 5.43
C LEU A 299 -19.56 23.84 4.78
N THR A 300 -20.87 23.62 4.79
CA THR A 300 -21.87 24.55 4.23
C THR A 300 -22.13 25.78 5.11
N GLU A 301 -22.04 25.69 6.43
CA GLU A 301 -22.14 26.88 7.32
C GLU A 301 -20.90 27.79 7.18
N LEU A 302 -19.82 27.33 6.61
CA LEU A 302 -18.58 28.08 6.31
C LEU A 302 -18.63 28.81 4.97
N GLU A 303 -19.44 28.35 4.02
CA GLU A 303 -19.65 29.03 2.74
C GLU A 303 -20.42 30.34 2.87
N THR A 304 -21.09 30.57 3.99
CA THR A 304 -21.90 31.80 4.21
C THR A 304 -21.11 33.01 4.71
N LYS A 305 -19.80 32.82 5.07
CA LYS A 305 -18.95 33.97 5.37
C LYS A 305 -18.24 34.46 4.11
N PRO A 306 -18.25 35.75 3.80
CA PRO A 306 -17.61 36.27 2.59
C PRO A 306 -16.10 36.03 2.70
N VAL A 307 -15.61 35.05 1.94
CA VAL A 307 -14.20 35.03 1.53
C VAL A 307 -13.93 36.36 0.85
N VAL A 308 -12.91 37.09 1.27
CA VAL A 308 -12.46 38.27 0.52
C VAL A 308 -11.98 37.72 -0.83
N LYS A 309 -12.89 37.67 -1.79
CA LYS A 309 -12.57 37.24 -3.15
C LYS A 309 -11.55 38.25 -3.69
N PRO A 310 -10.39 37.77 -4.20
CA PRO A 310 -9.62 38.59 -5.11
C PRO A 310 -10.61 39.14 -6.15
N GLY A 311 -10.52 40.42 -6.51
CA GLY A 311 -11.50 41.01 -7.40
C GLY A 311 -11.63 40.16 -8.66
N GLN A 312 -12.85 39.98 -9.20
CA GLN A 312 -13.10 39.12 -10.38
C GLN A 312 -12.09 39.41 -11.51
N ARG A 313 -11.66 40.65 -11.63
CA ARG A 313 -10.65 41.12 -12.60
C ARG A 313 -9.27 40.54 -12.35
N GLU A 314 -8.85 40.33 -11.09
CA GLU A 314 -7.55 39.72 -10.75
C GLU A 314 -7.58 38.21 -11.01
N ILE A 315 -8.71 37.54 -10.75
CA ILE A 315 -8.93 36.14 -11.09
C ILE A 315 -8.89 35.97 -12.63
N ASP A 316 -9.59 36.82 -13.37
CA ASP A 316 -9.64 36.76 -14.83
C ASP A 316 -8.27 36.98 -15.46
N ILE A 317 -7.47 37.90 -14.93
CA ILE A 317 -6.09 38.13 -15.39
C ILE A 317 -5.18 36.94 -15.08
N ALA A 318 -5.28 36.36 -13.88
CA ALA A 318 -4.52 35.18 -13.48
C ALA A 318 -4.89 33.97 -14.33
N VAL A 319 -6.18 33.71 -14.54
CA VAL A 319 -6.70 32.63 -15.39
C VAL A 319 -6.23 32.80 -16.83
N GLU A 320 -6.31 34.02 -17.40
CA GLU A 320 -5.87 34.28 -18.77
C GLU A 320 -4.35 34.14 -18.93
N THR A 321 -3.58 34.53 -17.92
CA THR A 321 -2.11 34.39 -17.89
C THR A 321 -1.71 32.90 -17.87
N VAL A 322 -2.39 32.08 -17.06
CA VAL A 322 -2.16 30.62 -17.00
C VAL A 322 -2.64 29.96 -18.28
N ARG A 323 -3.79 30.36 -18.86
CA ARG A 323 -4.30 29.87 -20.13
C ARG A 323 -3.30 30.10 -21.26
N ARG A 324 -2.72 31.31 -21.34
CA ARG A 324 -1.69 31.64 -22.37
C ARG A 324 -0.39 30.88 -22.18
N LYS A 325 0.01 30.64 -20.94
CA LYS A 325 1.31 30.03 -20.63
C LYS A 325 1.27 28.49 -20.66
N TYR A 326 0.18 27.87 -20.28
CA TYR A 326 0.12 26.44 -19.99
C TYR A 326 -1.06 25.70 -20.64
N GLY A 327 -1.99 26.39 -21.34
CA GLY A 327 -3.18 25.80 -21.92
C GLY A 327 -4.33 25.58 -20.91
N GLU A 328 -5.49 25.16 -21.42
CA GLU A 328 -6.72 25.05 -20.58
C GLU A 328 -6.62 24.05 -19.42
N GLN A 329 -5.82 23.03 -19.57
CA GLN A 329 -5.66 21.95 -18.58
C GLN A 329 -5.08 22.39 -17.23
N LYS A 330 -4.23 23.41 -17.22
CA LYS A 330 -3.66 23.95 -15.97
C LYS A 330 -4.55 25.00 -15.27
N ILE A 331 -5.63 25.43 -15.91
CA ILE A 331 -6.51 26.47 -15.37
C ILE A 331 -7.30 25.93 -14.16
N GLU A 332 -7.83 24.73 -14.28
CA GLU A 332 -8.59 24.11 -13.18
C GLU A 332 -7.73 23.83 -11.97
N ARG A 333 -6.49 23.37 -12.20
CA ARG A 333 -5.53 23.17 -11.12
C ARG A 333 -5.11 24.48 -10.49
N TYR A 334 -4.71 25.48 -11.28
CA TYR A 334 -4.37 26.80 -10.77
C TYR A 334 -5.54 27.46 -10.06
N GLY A 335 -6.77 27.23 -10.53
CA GLY A 335 -8.00 27.66 -9.85
C GLY A 335 -8.16 26.98 -8.48
N ARG A 336 -7.86 25.67 -8.39
CA ARG A 336 -7.86 24.89 -7.12
C ARG A 336 -6.76 25.38 -6.17
N GLU A 337 -5.54 25.58 -6.67
CA GLU A 337 -4.40 26.11 -5.91
C GLU A 337 -4.68 27.52 -5.38
N MET A 338 -5.23 28.41 -6.21
CA MET A 338 -5.61 29.76 -5.79
C MET A 338 -6.77 29.77 -4.80
N ALA A 339 -7.73 28.88 -4.95
CA ALA A 339 -8.82 28.71 -3.98
C ALA A 339 -8.30 28.18 -2.64
N ALA A 340 -7.36 27.24 -2.65
CA ALA A 340 -6.70 26.74 -1.45
C ALA A 340 -5.88 27.84 -0.77
N LYS A 341 -5.12 28.63 -1.54
CA LYS A 341 -4.33 29.75 -1.04
C LYS A 341 -5.19 30.88 -0.46
N ALA A 342 -6.33 31.18 -1.11
CA ALA A 342 -7.30 32.16 -0.60
C ALA A 342 -7.92 31.70 0.73
N ARG A 343 -8.18 30.39 0.89
CA ARG A 343 -8.67 29.80 2.14
C ARG A 343 -7.64 29.89 3.27
N ARG A 344 -6.35 29.71 2.98
CA ARG A 344 -5.27 29.79 3.98
C ARG A 344 -5.01 31.18 4.52
N ASN A 345 -5.19 32.18 3.68
CA ASN A 345 -5.03 33.58 4.06
C ASN A 345 -6.26 34.11 4.82
N SER A 346 -7.25 33.28 5.10
CA SER A 346 -8.43 33.64 5.90
C SER A 346 -8.15 33.46 7.39
N PRO A 347 -8.49 34.43 8.25
CA PRO A 347 -8.30 34.34 9.70
C PRO A 347 -9.10 33.23 10.41
N ASP A 348 -10.01 32.55 9.70
CA ASP A 348 -10.81 31.42 10.18
C ASP A 348 -10.38 30.07 9.49
N LEU A 349 -9.09 29.83 9.38
CA LEU A 349 -8.51 28.64 8.71
C LEU A 349 -9.07 27.29 9.20
N GLU A 350 -9.41 27.20 10.49
CA GLU A 350 -9.99 25.98 11.08
C GLU A 350 -11.41 25.65 10.57
N LYS A 351 -12.02 26.60 9.85
CA LYS A 351 -13.39 26.51 9.35
C LYS A 351 -13.48 26.30 7.85
N ASN A 352 -12.39 26.40 7.09
CA ASN A 352 -12.40 26.41 5.62
C ASN A 352 -12.00 25.06 5.03
N MET A 353 -12.67 23.99 5.38
CA MET A 353 -12.58 22.73 4.65
C MET A 353 -13.55 22.74 3.44
N THR A 354 -13.11 22.14 2.36
CA THR A 354 -13.57 22.26 0.97
C THR A 354 -15.08 22.25 0.69
N PRO A 355 -15.56 23.06 -0.27
CA PRO A 355 -16.95 23.12 -0.73
C PRO A 355 -17.37 22.04 -1.74
N ILE A 356 -16.61 20.99 -1.96
CA ILE A 356 -16.84 20.04 -3.08
C ILE A 356 -18.07 19.13 -2.84
N ALA A 357 -18.59 19.08 -1.63
CA ALA A 357 -19.67 18.17 -1.25
C ALA A 357 -21.09 18.61 -1.68
N GLN A 358 -21.26 19.73 -2.39
CA GLN A 358 -22.59 20.29 -2.64
C GLN A 358 -23.49 19.55 -3.65
N ASN A 359 -22.97 18.58 -4.39
CA ASN A 359 -23.75 17.96 -5.49
C ASN A 359 -24.02 16.46 -5.36
N HIS A 360 -23.68 15.82 -4.27
CA HIS A 360 -24.01 14.42 -4.02
C HIS A 360 -24.73 14.25 -2.69
N GLU A 361 -26.06 14.27 -2.72
CA GLU A 361 -26.86 13.55 -1.73
C GLU A 361 -26.62 12.04 -1.91
N SER A 362 -25.50 11.57 -1.41
CA SER A 362 -25.27 10.14 -1.28
C SER A 362 -26.16 9.64 -0.15
N ASP A 363 -27.03 8.71 -0.45
CA ASP A 363 -27.91 8.08 0.53
C ASP A 363 -27.08 7.12 1.40
N TYR A 364 -26.46 7.67 2.44
CA TYR A 364 -25.64 6.91 3.42
C TYR A 364 -26.48 6.16 4.46
N SER A 365 -27.81 6.22 4.38
CA SER A 365 -28.72 5.45 5.24
C SER A 365 -28.59 3.92 5.06
N LYS A 366 -27.85 3.50 4.04
CA LYS A 366 -27.57 2.09 3.74
C LYS A 366 -26.30 1.54 4.41
N LEU A 367 -25.47 2.39 5.02
CA LEU A 367 -24.37 1.88 5.85
C LEU A 367 -24.98 1.34 7.13
N ASP A 368 -24.76 0.06 7.37
CA ASP A 368 -25.28 -0.66 8.56
C ASP A 368 -24.68 0.00 9.81
N VAL A 369 -25.51 0.79 10.51
CA VAL A 369 -25.09 1.79 11.52
C VAL A 369 -24.65 1.12 12.84
N ASP A 370 -24.85 -0.19 12.98
CA ASP A 370 -24.64 -0.91 14.24
C ASP A 370 -23.25 -1.56 14.39
N VAL A 371 -22.34 -1.40 13.43
CA VAL A 371 -21.02 -2.02 13.51
C VAL A 371 -19.96 -0.93 13.70
N ASN A 372 -19.61 -0.63 14.95
CA ASN A 372 -18.34 0.04 15.22
C ASN A 372 -17.21 -0.87 14.66
N PRO A 373 -16.37 -0.36 13.75
CA PRO A 373 -15.32 -1.17 13.18
C PRO A 373 -14.39 -1.67 14.29
N VAL A 374 -14.23 -2.99 14.39
CA VAL A 374 -13.19 -3.58 15.24
C VAL A 374 -11.88 -3.44 14.48
N TYR A 375 -11.07 -2.48 14.89
CA TYR A 375 -9.74 -2.28 14.26
C TYR A 375 -8.79 -3.41 14.65
N SER A 376 -7.90 -3.75 13.71
CA SER A 376 -6.73 -4.58 14.03
C SER A 376 -5.89 -3.89 15.12
N GLN A 377 -5.12 -4.68 15.86
CA GLN A 377 -4.20 -4.12 16.87
C GLN A 377 -3.26 -3.08 16.23
N GLU A 378 -2.72 -3.37 15.06
CA GLU A 378 -1.83 -2.48 14.32
C GLU A 378 -2.49 -1.11 14.03
N LYS A 379 -3.73 -1.11 13.50
CA LYS A 379 -4.48 0.12 13.21
C LYS A 379 -4.83 0.90 14.50
N THR A 380 -5.18 0.20 15.56
CA THR A 380 -5.44 0.81 16.87
C THR A 380 -4.20 1.49 17.43
N GLU A 381 -3.05 0.82 17.36
CA GLU A 381 -1.77 1.39 17.81
C GLU A 381 -1.34 2.57 16.94
N HIS A 382 -1.59 2.51 15.64
CA HIS A 382 -1.37 3.65 14.75
C HIS A 382 -2.18 4.88 15.19
N ILE A 383 -3.46 4.73 15.46
CA ILE A 383 -4.32 5.81 15.98
C ILE A 383 -3.75 6.35 17.30
N TYR A 384 -3.28 5.51 18.21
CA TYR A 384 -2.67 5.97 19.46
C TYR A 384 -1.37 6.74 19.23
N ARG A 385 -0.54 6.35 18.25
CA ARG A 385 0.65 7.13 17.86
C ARG A 385 0.28 8.53 17.38
N LEU A 386 -0.79 8.64 16.58
CA LEU A 386 -1.28 9.93 16.10
C LEU A 386 -1.78 10.82 17.26
N TYR A 387 -2.49 10.26 18.23
CA TYR A 387 -2.87 10.99 19.45
C TYR A 387 -1.64 11.51 20.20
N VAL A 388 -0.65 10.67 20.42
CA VAL A 388 0.61 11.08 21.08
C VAL A 388 1.25 12.24 20.31
N ALA A 389 1.37 12.14 19.00
CA ALA A 389 1.95 13.19 18.16
C ALA A 389 1.15 14.50 18.23
N ALA A 390 -0.18 14.43 18.08
CA ALA A 390 -1.06 15.60 18.12
C ALA A 390 -1.04 16.30 19.49
N TYR A 391 -1.06 15.56 20.59
CA TYR A 391 -0.98 16.13 21.93
C TYR A 391 0.42 16.65 22.28
N THR A 392 1.49 16.10 21.67
CA THR A 392 2.85 16.64 21.83
C THR A 392 2.95 18.05 21.25
N ILE A 393 2.31 18.35 20.12
CA ILE A 393 2.30 19.69 19.53
C ILE A 393 1.72 20.73 20.50
N VAL A 394 0.65 20.39 21.23
CA VAL A 394 -0.01 21.29 22.20
C VAL A 394 0.54 21.17 23.61
N LYS A 395 1.55 20.32 23.83
CA LYS A 395 2.20 20.07 25.14
C LYS A 395 1.18 19.59 26.21
N ASP A 396 0.19 18.78 25.81
CA ASP A 396 -0.83 18.22 26.73
C ASP A 396 -0.33 16.89 27.31
N ASN A 397 0.46 16.99 28.39
CA ASN A 397 1.09 15.84 29.03
C ASN A 397 0.08 14.86 29.64
N GLU A 398 -1.11 15.29 30.04
CA GLU A 398 -2.13 14.39 30.58
C GLU A 398 -2.59 13.39 29.52
N HIS A 399 -2.96 13.86 28.34
CA HIS A 399 -3.40 13.01 27.26
C HIS A 399 -2.23 12.23 26.63
N ILE A 400 -1.02 12.81 26.53
CA ILE A 400 0.18 12.08 26.12
C ILE A 400 0.37 10.83 26.99
N LYS A 401 0.33 10.95 28.31
CA LYS A 401 0.49 9.81 29.24
C LYS A 401 -0.56 8.73 29.04
N VAL A 402 -1.81 9.09 28.74
CA VAL A 402 -2.88 8.13 28.48
C VAL A 402 -2.57 7.25 27.26
N TYR A 403 -2.26 7.85 26.13
CA TYR A 403 -2.04 7.10 24.89
C TYR A 403 -0.65 6.47 24.84
N ALA A 404 0.39 7.13 25.35
CA ALA A 404 1.73 6.58 25.46
C ALA A 404 1.77 5.33 26.36
N SER A 405 1.00 5.29 27.45
CA SER A 405 0.89 4.10 28.32
C SER A 405 0.30 2.90 27.60
N LYS A 406 -0.66 3.12 26.69
CA LYS A 406 -1.24 2.05 25.85
C LYS A 406 -0.20 1.48 24.88
N LEU A 407 0.65 2.34 24.31
CA LEU A 407 1.70 1.95 23.37
C LEU A 407 2.91 1.30 24.05
N ALA A 408 3.27 1.72 25.26
CA ALA A 408 4.48 1.28 25.96
C ALA A 408 4.55 -0.25 26.21
N ASN A 409 3.40 -0.93 26.19
CA ASN A 409 3.27 -2.37 26.36
C ASN A 409 3.02 -3.13 25.03
N SER A 410 3.10 -2.44 23.89
CA SER A 410 2.93 -3.07 22.59
C SER A 410 3.97 -4.14 22.29
N SER A 411 3.60 -5.13 21.50
CA SER A 411 4.52 -6.09 20.89
C SER A 411 5.26 -5.51 19.69
N ASP A 412 4.68 -4.50 19.03
CA ASP A 412 5.32 -3.76 17.94
C ASP A 412 6.44 -2.86 18.47
N PRO A 413 7.70 -3.02 18.01
CA PRO A 413 8.81 -2.22 18.48
C PRO A 413 8.62 -0.71 18.32
N GLN A 414 8.06 -0.27 17.18
CA GLN A 414 7.83 1.15 16.90
C GLN A 414 6.86 1.77 17.91
N SER A 415 5.70 1.16 18.09
CA SER A 415 4.69 1.58 19.06
C SER A 415 5.25 1.61 20.47
N LYS A 416 6.01 0.57 20.85
CA LYS A 416 6.63 0.45 22.17
C LYS A 416 7.66 1.54 22.43
N TYR A 417 8.53 1.85 21.46
CA TYR A 417 9.57 2.88 21.65
C TYR A 417 8.94 4.26 21.76
N ILE A 418 7.98 4.59 20.88
CA ILE A 418 7.22 5.85 20.95
C ILE A 418 6.50 5.96 22.29
N GLY A 419 5.79 4.90 22.71
CA GLY A 419 5.06 4.91 23.98
C GLY A 419 5.95 5.13 25.18
N LYS A 420 7.04 4.39 25.32
CA LYS A 420 7.98 4.53 26.44
C LYS A 420 8.64 5.90 26.45
N TYR A 421 9.17 6.34 25.31
CA TYR A 421 9.84 7.63 25.22
C TYR A 421 8.89 8.79 25.56
N SER A 422 7.71 8.83 24.94
CA SER A 422 6.76 9.93 25.15
C SER A 422 6.21 9.97 26.58
N LEU A 423 6.03 8.81 27.21
CA LEU A 423 5.64 8.72 28.61
C LEU A 423 6.71 9.32 29.53
N ILE A 424 7.98 8.94 29.35
CA ILE A 424 9.11 9.44 30.16
C ILE A 424 9.28 10.95 29.95
N LYS A 425 9.20 11.42 28.69
CA LYS A 425 9.32 12.85 28.37
C LYS A 425 8.22 13.67 29.04
N ALA A 426 6.97 13.24 28.96
CA ALA A 426 5.84 13.90 29.61
C ALA A 426 6.03 13.95 31.14
N LEU A 427 6.53 12.90 31.77
CA LEU A 427 6.84 12.85 33.18
C LEU A 427 7.98 13.83 33.53
N LYS A 428 9.01 13.93 32.68
CA LYS A 428 10.12 14.89 32.89
C LYS A 428 9.64 16.33 32.79
N ASP A 429 8.81 16.65 31.81
CA ASP A 429 8.25 17.98 31.61
C ASP A 429 7.36 18.43 32.79
N GLU A 430 6.75 17.47 33.50
CA GLU A 430 6.02 17.70 34.75
C GLU A 430 6.89 17.75 35.99
N GLY A 431 8.21 17.57 35.83
CA GLY A 431 9.18 17.62 36.95
C GLY A 431 9.21 16.36 37.81
N TYR A 432 8.86 15.20 37.26
CA TYR A 432 8.95 13.92 37.99
C TYR A 432 10.38 13.62 38.41
N PRO A 433 10.65 13.45 39.73
CA PRO A 433 12.03 13.40 40.25
C PRO A 433 12.87 12.22 39.73
N LYS A 434 12.23 11.15 39.23
CA LYS A 434 12.89 9.95 38.73
C LYS A 434 12.89 9.86 37.21
N ALA A 435 12.49 10.90 36.51
CA ALA A 435 12.41 10.85 35.04
C ALA A 435 13.78 10.51 34.40
N ASP A 436 14.88 11.02 34.94
CA ASP A 436 16.22 10.71 34.42
C ASP A 436 16.63 9.24 34.67
N GLU A 437 16.15 8.61 35.75
CA GLU A 437 16.32 7.17 36.01
C GLU A 437 15.55 6.35 34.98
N GLU A 438 14.31 6.71 34.69
CA GLU A 438 13.47 6.07 33.66
C GLU A 438 14.10 6.18 32.25
N TYR A 439 14.70 7.34 31.91
CA TYR A 439 15.45 7.47 30.64
C TYR A 439 16.66 6.50 30.60
N ARG A 440 17.41 6.32 31.69
CA ARG A 440 18.55 5.40 31.72
C ARG A 440 18.13 3.94 31.61
N ASP A 441 17.02 3.59 32.23
CA ASP A 441 16.44 2.25 32.09
C ASP A 441 15.97 2.00 30.63
N PHE A 442 15.35 3.00 29.99
CA PHE A 442 14.96 2.91 28.61
C PHE A 442 16.18 2.85 27.67
N LEU A 443 17.24 3.64 27.91
CA LEU A 443 18.50 3.53 27.18
C LEU A 443 19.11 2.13 27.26
N THR A 444 19.06 1.52 28.45
CA THR A 444 19.54 0.14 28.67
C THR A 444 18.69 -0.85 27.87
N TYR A 445 17.39 -0.67 27.87
CA TYR A 445 16.48 -1.49 27.07
C TYR A 445 16.79 -1.36 25.57
N LEU A 446 16.89 -0.15 25.01
CA LEU A 446 17.20 0.08 23.60
C LEU A 446 18.56 -0.49 23.20
N ARG A 447 19.57 -0.38 24.09
CA ARG A 447 20.88 -0.99 23.87
C ARG A 447 20.78 -2.51 23.74
N ASN A 448 19.96 -3.15 24.56
CA ASN A 448 19.77 -4.59 24.51
C ASN A 448 19.03 -5.03 23.23
N GLU A 449 18.09 -4.23 22.74
CA GLU A 449 17.42 -4.50 21.45
C GLU A 449 18.44 -4.37 20.28
N MET A 450 19.29 -3.35 20.28
CA MET A 450 20.34 -3.20 19.26
C MET A 450 21.44 -4.28 19.33
N ILE A 451 21.62 -4.96 20.46
CA ILE A 451 22.49 -6.15 20.53
C ILE A 451 21.87 -7.33 19.77
N LYS A 452 20.52 -7.43 19.76
CA LYS A 452 19.79 -8.47 19.02
C LYS A 452 19.72 -8.12 17.54
N ASP A 453 19.46 -6.87 17.22
CA ASP A 453 19.43 -6.32 15.86
C ASP A 453 20.28 -5.03 15.77
N PRO A 454 21.55 -5.15 15.34
CA PRO A 454 22.44 -3.99 15.18
C PRO A 454 21.98 -2.99 14.10
N THR A 455 21.02 -3.35 13.27
CA THR A 455 20.49 -2.51 12.18
C THR A 455 19.21 -1.76 12.56
N ASP A 456 18.74 -1.87 13.80
CA ASP A 456 17.57 -1.14 14.31
C ASP A 456 17.85 0.37 14.39
N LEU A 457 17.63 1.07 13.28
CA LEU A 457 17.77 2.53 13.19
C LEU A 457 16.79 3.27 14.08
N LEU A 458 15.62 2.68 14.34
CA LEU A 458 14.63 3.30 15.22
C LEU A 458 15.10 3.30 16.66
N ALA A 459 15.64 2.18 17.17
CA ALA A 459 16.26 2.11 18.48
C ALA A 459 17.45 3.08 18.60
N LEU A 460 18.26 3.22 17.56
CA LEU A 460 19.36 4.17 17.51
C LEU A 460 18.86 5.62 17.63
N THR A 461 17.83 5.99 16.89
CA THR A 461 17.23 7.34 16.91
C THR A 461 16.70 7.67 18.30
N PHE A 462 15.96 6.76 18.95
CA PHE A 462 15.47 6.99 20.31
C PHE A 462 16.59 7.04 21.35
N ARG A 463 17.70 6.30 21.18
CA ARG A 463 18.88 6.44 22.04
C ARG A 463 19.49 7.83 21.93
N ILE A 464 19.65 8.34 20.74
CA ILE A 464 20.16 9.71 20.51
C ILE A 464 19.23 10.72 21.19
N GLN A 465 17.93 10.59 21.00
CA GLN A 465 16.96 11.51 21.59
C GLN A 465 16.97 11.47 23.12
N CYS A 466 17.09 10.29 23.73
CA CYS A 466 17.23 10.17 25.19
C CYS A 466 18.50 10.86 25.72
N HIS A 467 19.63 10.75 25.02
CA HIS A 467 20.86 11.46 25.42
C HIS A 467 20.72 12.98 25.27
N ILE A 468 20.01 13.47 24.25
CA ILE A 468 19.69 14.89 24.09
C ILE A 468 18.84 15.38 25.26
N ASP A 469 17.77 14.66 25.61
CA ASP A 469 16.88 15.03 26.73
C ASP A 469 17.55 14.96 28.10
N LEU A 470 18.59 14.12 28.26
CA LEU A 470 19.43 14.05 29.46
C LEU A 470 20.54 15.11 29.49
N GLY A 471 20.74 15.87 28.41
CA GLY A 471 21.84 16.84 28.27
C GLY A 471 23.22 16.19 28.03
N GLU A 472 23.24 14.92 27.63
CA GLU A 472 24.46 14.14 27.37
C GLU A 472 24.85 14.28 25.87
N PHE A 473 25.11 15.50 25.44
CA PHE A 473 25.25 15.86 24.01
C PHE A 473 26.44 15.18 23.31
N GLU A 474 27.57 14.96 24.02
CA GLU A 474 28.73 14.25 23.44
C GLU A 474 28.37 12.79 23.04
N GLU A 475 27.56 12.12 23.86
CA GLU A 475 27.12 10.75 23.55
C GLU A 475 26.08 10.75 22.43
N ALA A 476 25.20 11.76 22.38
CA ALA A 476 24.25 11.92 21.28
C ALA A 476 24.98 12.14 19.94
N GLU A 477 26.02 12.99 19.90
CA GLU A 477 26.83 13.22 18.69
C GLU A 477 27.54 11.96 18.21
N LYS A 478 28.19 11.20 19.14
CA LYS A 478 28.86 9.92 18.80
C LYS A 478 27.88 8.90 18.18
N LEU A 479 26.67 8.84 18.70
CA LEU A 479 25.64 7.95 18.15
C LEU A 479 25.10 8.45 16.80
N ALA A 480 24.97 9.76 16.61
CA ALA A 480 24.56 10.36 15.36
C ALA A 480 25.58 10.09 14.22
N ASP A 481 26.86 9.89 14.56
CA ASP A 481 27.89 9.49 13.58
C ASP A 481 27.64 8.11 12.92
N LEU A 482 26.76 7.30 13.50
CA LEU A 482 26.37 6.00 12.96
C LEU A 482 25.24 6.10 11.91
N LEU A 483 24.63 7.26 11.76
CA LEU A 483 23.54 7.51 10.82
C LEU A 483 24.07 7.93 9.44
N SER A 484 23.23 7.80 8.41
CA SER A 484 23.51 8.39 7.10
C SER A 484 23.57 9.92 7.16
N ASP A 485 24.30 10.55 6.24
CA ASP A 485 24.46 12.01 6.24
C ASP A 485 23.11 12.76 6.22
N GLU A 486 22.11 12.21 5.53
CA GLU A 486 20.76 12.78 5.47
C GLU A 486 20.05 12.78 6.82
N MET A 487 20.15 11.69 7.58
CA MET A 487 19.54 11.58 8.91
C MET A 487 20.36 12.30 9.98
N ARG A 488 21.67 12.33 9.83
CA ARG A 488 22.60 12.92 10.78
C ARG A 488 22.49 14.44 10.87
N LYS A 489 22.36 15.12 9.73
CA LYS A 489 22.39 16.59 9.67
C LYS A 489 21.27 17.24 10.49
N PRO A 490 20.00 16.88 10.39
CA PRO A 490 18.92 17.41 11.25
C PRO A 490 19.17 17.17 12.74
N ILE A 491 19.68 15.99 13.09
CA ILE A 491 19.97 15.63 14.49
C ILE A 491 21.09 16.49 15.08
N LEU A 492 22.17 16.77 14.31
CA LEU A 492 23.23 17.66 14.77
C LEU A 492 22.76 19.11 14.95
N GLU A 493 21.81 19.57 14.13
CA GLU A 493 21.17 20.86 14.32
C GLU A 493 20.31 20.90 15.59
N GLN A 494 19.56 19.84 15.85
CA GLN A 494 18.80 19.67 17.08
C GLN A 494 19.68 19.66 18.33
N ILE A 495 20.80 18.93 18.31
CA ILE A 495 21.77 18.92 19.40
C ILE A 495 22.32 20.33 19.66
N LYS A 496 22.70 21.07 18.64
CA LYS A 496 23.20 22.46 18.77
C LYS A 496 22.14 23.40 19.37
N THR A 497 20.88 23.24 18.95
CA THR A 497 19.77 24.02 19.50
C THR A 497 19.58 23.73 20.99
N ALA A 498 19.58 22.47 21.37
CA ALA A 498 19.47 22.03 22.76
C ALA A 498 20.67 22.52 23.63
N GLN A 499 21.90 22.47 23.10
CA GLN A 499 23.09 22.99 23.77
C GLN A 499 23.02 24.50 24.01
N SER A 500 22.40 25.26 23.10
CA SER A 500 22.26 26.71 23.24
C SER A 500 21.12 27.14 24.17
N GLY A 501 20.40 26.20 24.78
CA GLY A 501 19.25 26.48 25.66
C GLY A 501 17.99 26.86 24.91
N GLY A 502 17.95 26.62 23.62
CA GLY A 502 16.72 26.69 22.81
C GLY A 502 15.77 25.52 23.12
N GLU A 503 14.45 25.75 23.04
CA GLU A 503 13.48 24.63 23.04
C GLU A 503 13.70 23.76 21.80
N VAL A 504 13.80 22.44 21.99
CA VAL A 504 13.98 21.41 20.96
C VAL A 504 12.62 20.88 20.53
#